data_a41535ed7d8662efbba2c728409376d9
#
_entry.id   a41535ed7d8662efbba2c728409376d9
#
_cell.length_a   1.000
_cell.length_b   1.000
_cell.length_c   1.000
_cell.angle_alpha   90.00
_cell.angle_beta   90.00
_cell.angle_gamma   90.00
#
_symmetry.space_group_name_H-M   'P 1'
#
loop_
_entity.id
_entity.type
_entity.pdbx_description
1 polymer ?
#
loop_
_entity_poly.entity_id
_entity_poly.type
_entity_poly.pdbx_seq_one_letter_code
_entity_poly.pdbx_strand_id
1 'polypeptide(L)'
;SYTSFYPASQVLIDELGIETFRGCDNTNMWYCGPYIVEEYIQGNTKSYIPNPHYYDAANVSRFERLTVTMISDQAIAFQLYQNRELDEIDLNESTITTITSDPNNEYNSQLCEKRARPSAYAMHFNYQKNNADGTPDVNWNKAIANTAFRQCFYRGLNLKAWFSRYNKINPLKCENDYYTMKGLCYNTQGVEYTTLVAKEMGFDAEKYDGETMIRLRANGGDISALKKQAMEELSAIGVTFPVKATYFIIASSTSALDNATILKQCFSDSFGDDFIKLDVQTYVSSQTQEVRTPQLQSFVINGWSADFGDPVNFLGQETLHDDNAFYSHYYSNIARVAEAPADYQKDLMDAFEQYTDLVNAANAIVNDTDARYEAFAKAEAYLLENVLVSPTYYDIAWSLTHANEYSKINAMYGGCNYKAVNWETSEEAYT
;
A
#
# COMPACT_ATOMS: atom_id res chain seq x y z
N SER A 1 14.50 -4.79 -13.98
CA SER A 1 15.17 -3.51 -13.66
C SER A 1 14.14 -2.46 -13.33
N TYR A 2 14.47 -1.60 -12.39
CA TYR A 2 13.65 -0.45 -12.05
C TYR A 2 13.57 0.51 -13.24
N THR A 3 12.40 1.09 -13.51
CA THR A 3 12.20 1.95 -14.70
C THR A 3 13.13 3.15 -14.74
N SER A 4 13.53 3.68 -13.58
CA SER A 4 14.48 4.78 -13.46
C SER A 4 15.90 4.45 -13.94
N PHE A 5 16.23 3.16 -14.12
CA PHE A 5 17.53 2.69 -14.59
C PHE A 5 17.49 2.22 -16.06
N TYR A 6 16.41 2.45 -16.78
CA TYR A 6 16.38 2.13 -18.19
C TYR A 6 17.33 3.06 -18.96
N PRO A 7 18.15 2.53 -19.86
CA PRO A 7 19.08 3.34 -20.61
C PRO A 7 18.33 4.32 -21.52
N ALA A 8 18.75 5.58 -21.52
CA ALA A 8 18.32 6.58 -22.48
C ALA A 8 19.32 6.66 -23.63
N SER A 9 18.85 6.90 -24.87
CA SER A 9 19.72 7.07 -26.02
C SER A 9 20.41 8.42 -25.98
N GLN A 10 21.74 8.46 -25.80
CA GLN A 10 22.51 9.70 -25.88
C GLN A 10 22.37 10.33 -27.26
N VAL A 11 22.37 9.53 -28.33
CA VAL A 11 22.22 10.03 -29.70
C VAL A 11 20.89 10.77 -29.87
N LEU A 12 19.80 10.21 -29.36
CA LEU A 12 18.48 10.86 -29.43
C LEU A 12 18.45 12.15 -28.59
N ILE A 13 19.09 12.16 -27.42
CA ILE A 13 19.21 13.36 -26.58
C ILE A 13 20.02 14.44 -27.31
N ASP A 14 21.10 14.09 -27.97
CA ASP A 14 21.94 15.02 -28.70
C ASP A 14 21.21 15.59 -29.94
N GLU A 15 20.40 14.79 -30.61
CA GLU A 15 19.60 15.24 -31.76
C GLU A 15 18.43 16.15 -31.37
N LEU A 16 17.70 15.83 -30.30
CA LEU A 16 16.49 16.55 -29.91
C LEU A 16 16.73 17.66 -28.88
N GLY A 17 17.81 17.58 -28.12
CA GLY A 17 18.02 18.35 -26.91
C GLY A 17 17.25 17.79 -25.72
N ILE A 18 17.77 17.97 -24.50
CA ILE A 18 17.23 17.35 -23.29
C ILE A 18 15.77 17.74 -22.98
N GLU A 19 15.38 18.97 -23.29
CA GLU A 19 14.03 19.43 -23.00
C GLU A 19 13.00 18.80 -23.96
N THR A 20 13.34 18.64 -25.24
CA THR A 20 12.49 17.94 -26.20
C THR A 20 12.44 16.44 -25.89
N PHE A 21 13.58 15.84 -25.50
CA PHE A 21 13.63 14.43 -25.11
C PHE A 21 12.70 14.13 -23.92
N ARG A 22 12.62 15.01 -22.94
CA ARG A 22 11.69 14.88 -21.79
C ARG A 22 10.22 14.91 -22.20
N GLY A 23 9.90 15.57 -23.29
CA GLY A 23 8.56 15.68 -23.86
C GLY A 23 8.28 14.74 -25.04
N CYS A 24 9.13 13.74 -25.29
CA CYS A 24 8.90 12.77 -26.37
C CYS A 24 7.57 12.02 -26.20
N ASP A 25 6.89 11.86 -27.32
CA ASP A 25 5.70 11.02 -27.44
C ASP A 25 5.98 9.78 -28.31
N ASN A 26 4.94 9.03 -28.66
CA ASN A 26 5.08 7.82 -29.47
C ASN A 26 5.57 8.08 -30.90
N THR A 27 5.55 9.30 -31.40
CA THR A 27 5.93 9.64 -32.78
C THR A 27 7.42 9.92 -32.97
N ASN A 28 8.10 10.32 -31.89
CA ASN A 28 9.52 10.72 -31.94
C ASN A 28 10.43 9.99 -30.92
N MET A 29 9.86 9.07 -30.10
CA MET A 29 10.63 8.26 -29.16
C MET A 29 11.28 7.06 -29.86
N TRP A 30 12.50 6.72 -29.44
CA TRP A 30 13.17 5.48 -29.86
C TRP A 30 12.90 4.36 -28.85
N TYR A 31 12.68 3.16 -29.37
CA TYR A 31 12.28 2.00 -28.59
C TYR A 31 13.35 0.92 -28.62
N CYS A 32 13.72 0.40 -27.45
CA CYS A 32 14.62 -0.74 -27.30
C CYS A 32 13.92 -1.97 -26.70
N GLY A 33 12.64 -1.88 -26.38
CA GLY A 33 11.83 -2.97 -25.83
C GLY A 33 11.19 -3.85 -26.91
N PRO A 34 10.51 -4.96 -26.49
CA PRO A 34 9.86 -5.91 -27.42
C PRO A 34 8.64 -5.34 -28.14
N TYR A 35 8.07 -4.28 -27.65
CA TYR A 35 6.95 -3.57 -28.24
C TYR A 35 7.25 -2.09 -28.39
N ILE A 36 6.61 -1.46 -29.36
CA ILE A 36 6.60 -0.03 -29.62
C ILE A 36 5.18 0.51 -29.41
N VAL A 37 5.05 1.76 -28.97
CA VAL A 37 3.75 2.44 -28.86
C VAL A 37 3.33 2.91 -30.23
N GLU A 38 2.34 2.23 -30.81
CA GLU A 38 1.77 2.62 -32.12
C GLU A 38 0.86 3.84 -31.98
N GLU A 39 0.00 3.83 -30.95
CA GLU A 39 -0.95 4.89 -30.68
C GLU A 39 -0.95 5.26 -29.20
N TYR A 40 -0.99 6.54 -28.93
CA TYR A 40 -1.19 7.06 -27.59
C TYR A 40 -2.18 8.24 -27.62
N ILE A 41 -3.37 8.01 -27.06
CA ILE A 41 -4.39 9.03 -26.86
C ILE A 41 -4.48 9.25 -25.34
N GLN A 42 -4.02 10.41 -24.87
CA GLN A 42 -3.97 10.73 -23.45
C GLN A 42 -5.35 10.59 -22.77
N GLY A 43 -5.40 9.82 -21.70
CA GLY A 43 -6.64 9.57 -20.95
C GLY A 43 -7.62 8.63 -21.64
N ASN A 44 -7.26 8.01 -22.76
CA ASN A 44 -8.11 7.12 -23.53
C ASN A 44 -7.45 5.78 -23.85
N THR A 45 -6.47 5.76 -24.77
CA THR A 45 -5.94 4.50 -25.32
C THR A 45 -4.43 4.50 -25.48
N LYS A 46 -3.81 3.35 -25.20
CA LYS A 46 -2.43 3.02 -25.58
C LYS A 46 -2.43 1.71 -26.34
N SER A 47 -1.92 1.71 -27.57
CA SER A 47 -1.75 0.53 -28.38
C SER A 47 -0.28 0.23 -28.63
N TYR A 48 0.09 -1.03 -28.48
CA TYR A 48 1.45 -1.52 -28.62
C TYR A 48 1.49 -2.60 -29.70
N ILE A 49 2.48 -2.51 -30.59
CA ILE A 49 2.77 -3.52 -31.63
C ILE A 49 4.20 -4.07 -31.45
N PRO A 50 4.52 -5.27 -31.94
CA PRO A 50 5.85 -5.83 -31.84
C PRO A 50 6.90 -4.90 -32.44
N ASN A 51 8.04 -4.77 -31.74
CA ASN A 51 9.20 -4.06 -32.23
C ASN A 51 10.00 -5.00 -33.16
N PRO A 52 10.04 -4.76 -34.48
CA PRO A 52 10.73 -5.64 -35.42
C PRO A 52 12.27 -5.65 -35.26
N HIS A 53 12.80 -4.66 -34.51
CA HIS A 53 14.23 -4.54 -34.26
C HIS A 53 14.65 -5.05 -32.86
N TYR A 54 13.70 -5.61 -32.11
CA TYR A 54 14.04 -6.18 -30.82
C TYR A 54 14.87 -7.44 -30.97
N TYR A 55 15.99 -7.51 -30.26
CA TYR A 55 16.96 -8.59 -30.43
C TYR A 55 16.41 -10.00 -30.20
N ASP A 56 15.36 -10.11 -29.37
CA ASP A 56 14.72 -11.38 -28.98
C ASP A 56 13.24 -11.45 -29.42
N ALA A 57 12.88 -10.75 -30.50
CA ALA A 57 11.50 -10.64 -30.96
C ALA A 57 10.82 -12.00 -31.18
N ALA A 58 11.58 -12.98 -31.71
CA ALA A 58 11.08 -14.32 -32.00
C ALA A 58 10.57 -15.07 -30.74
N ASN A 59 11.12 -14.77 -29.56
CA ASN A 59 10.78 -15.47 -28.34
C ASN A 59 9.80 -14.68 -27.44
N VAL A 60 9.69 -13.37 -27.60
CA VAL A 60 8.94 -12.52 -26.67
C VAL A 60 7.73 -11.81 -27.28
N SER A 61 7.72 -11.59 -28.60
CA SER A 61 6.62 -10.89 -29.27
C SER A 61 5.49 -11.86 -29.61
N ARG A 62 4.65 -12.18 -28.62
CA ARG A 62 3.55 -13.16 -28.76
C ARG A 62 2.26 -12.57 -29.30
N PHE A 63 2.03 -11.29 -29.10
CA PHE A 63 0.80 -10.61 -29.48
C PHE A 63 1.06 -9.66 -30.64
N GLU A 64 0.20 -9.70 -31.64
CA GLU A 64 0.22 -8.75 -32.76
C GLU A 64 -0.10 -7.33 -32.28
N ARG A 65 -0.91 -7.22 -31.23
CA ARG A 65 -1.31 -5.97 -30.62
C ARG A 65 -1.67 -6.16 -29.14
N LEU A 66 -1.25 -5.21 -28.31
CA LEU A 66 -1.71 -5.04 -26.94
C LEU A 66 -2.37 -3.66 -26.83
N THR A 67 -3.63 -3.62 -26.40
CA THR A 67 -4.34 -2.34 -26.23
C THR A 67 -4.73 -2.17 -24.77
N VAL A 68 -4.44 -1.01 -24.22
CA VAL A 68 -4.87 -0.58 -22.88
C VAL A 68 -5.84 0.58 -23.05
N THR A 69 -7.08 0.37 -22.67
CA THR A 69 -8.13 1.39 -22.71
C THR A 69 -8.40 1.92 -21.31
N MET A 70 -8.37 3.24 -21.16
CA MET A 70 -8.66 3.90 -19.88
C MET A 70 -10.15 4.19 -19.80
N ILE A 71 -10.86 3.42 -18.98
CA ILE A 71 -12.32 3.54 -18.82
C ILE A 71 -12.60 3.92 -17.36
N SER A 72 -13.17 5.09 -17.14
CA SER A 72 -13.51 5.57 -15.80
C SER A 72 -14.81 4.97 -15.25
N ASP A 73 -15.73 4.57 -16.14
CA ASP A 73 -17.01 3.95 -15.78
C ASP A 73 -16.92 2.43 -15.89
N GLN A 74 -16.98 1.75 -14.75
CA GLN A 74 -16.88 0.30 -14.68
C GLN A 74 -18.07 -0.44 -15.30
N ALA A 75 -19.24 0.19 -15.41
CA ALA A 75 -20.37 -0.40 -16.10
C ALA A 75 -20.11 -0.46 -17.61
N ILE A 76 -19.47 0.57 -18.16
CA ILE A 76 -19.02 0.59 -19.55
C ILE A 76 -17.93 -0.47 -19.77
N ALA A 77 -16.95 -0.58 -18.87
CA ALA A 77 -15.91 -1.59 -18.96
C ALA A 77 -16.52 -3.02 -18.98
N PHE A 78 -17.51 -3.27 -18.13
CA PHE A 78 -18.20 -4.56 -18.10
C PHE A 78 -18.96 -4.85 -19.41
N GLN A 79 -19.66 -3.86 -19.98
CA GLN A 79 -20.31 -4.02 -21.27
C GLN A 79 -19.32 -4.34 -22.41
N LEU A 80 -18.18 -3.67 -22.44
CA LEU A 80 -17.13 -3.93 -23.43
C LEU A 80 -16.55 -5.34 -23.30
N TYR A 81 -16.37 -5.82 -22.06
CA TYR A 81 -15.98 -7.21 -21.81
C TYR A 81 -17.07 -8.19 -22.31
N GLN A 82 -18.32 -7.94 -22.02
CA GLN A 82 -19.45 -8.75 -22.50
C GLN A 82 -19.52 -8.81 -24.03
N ASN A 83 -19.17 -7.71 -24.71
CA ASN A 83 -19.12 -7.62 -26.17
C ASN A 83 -17.85 -8.20 -26.79
N ARG A 84 -16.91 -8.74 -25.98
CA ARG A 84 -15.61 -9.22 -26.44
C ARG A 84 -14.69 -8.12 -27.03
N GLU A 85 -14.90 -6.87 -26.60
CA GLU A 85 -14.04 -5.75 -26.96
C GLU A 85 -12.87 -5.56 -25.99
N LEU A 86 -12.97 -6.16 -24.81
CA LEU A 86 -11.90 -6.23 -23.79
C LEU A 86 -11.69 -7.69 -23.36
N ASP A 87 -10.44 -8.09 -23.22
CA ASP A 87 -10.04 -9.43 -22.75
C ASP A 87 -9.95 -9.50 -21.22
N GLU A 88 -9.79 -8.36 -20.55
CA GLU A 88 -9.66 -8.28 -19.10
C GLU A 88 -10.22 -6.96 -18.58
N ILE A 89 -10.92 -7.06 -17.45
CA ILE A 89 -11.39 -5.91 -16.66
C ILE A 89 -11.20 -6.17 -15.17
N ASP A 90 -10.80 -5.13 -14.42
CA ASP A 90 -10.90 -5.15 -12.96
C ASP A 90 -12.36 -4.89 -12.54
N LEU A 91 -12.78 -5.51 -11.44
CA LEU A 91 -14.15 -5.41 -10.95
C LEU A 91 -14.22 -4.52 -9.70
N ASN A 92 -15.20 -3.64 -9.68
CA ASN A 92 -15.56 -2.89 -8.47
C ASN A 92 -16.70 -3.57 -7.70
N GLU A 93 -17.02 -3.03 -6.52
CA GLU A 93 -18.09 -3.56 -5.67
C GLU A 93 -19.45 -3.65 -6.39
N SER A 94 -19.80 -2.65 -7.19
CA SER A 94 -21.09 -2.60 -7.91
C SER A 94 -21.19 -3.71 -8.94
N THR A 95 -20.15 -3.92 -9.74
CA THR A 95 -20.13 -4.98 -10.77
C THR A 95 -20.12 -6.36 -10.13
N ILE A 96 -19.32 -6.58 -9.07
CA ILE A 96 -19.35 -7.85 -8.31
C ILE A 96 -20.74 -8.10 -7.74
N THR A 97 -21.37 -7.08 -7.17
CA THR A 97 -22.75 -7.21 -6.64
C THR A 97 -23.73 -7.60 -7.73
N THR A 98 -23.65 -6.98 -8.90
CA THR A 98 -24.50 -7.31 -10.05
C THR A 98 -24.33 -8.77 -10.47
N ILE A 99 -23.09 -9.25 -10.54
CA ILE A 99 -22.79 -10.64 -10.92
C ILE A 99 -23.28 -11.61 -9.84
N THR A 100 -22.97 -11.37 -8.57
CA THR A 100 -23.22 -12.32 -7.48
C THR A 100 -24.65 -12.29 -6.94
N SER A 101 -25.46 -11.29 -7.27
CA SER A 101 -26.86 -11.22 -6.85
C SER A 101 -27.78 -12.23 -7.56
N ASP A 102 -27.38 -12.67 -8.76
CA ASP A 102 -28.07 -13.74 -9.50
C ASP A 102 -27.17 -14.98 -9.57
N PRO A 103 -27.49 -16.07 -8.88
CA PRO A 103 -26.73 -17.32 -8.93
C PRO A 103 -26.60 -17.92 -10.34
N ASN A 104 -27.52 -17.57 -11.26
CA ASN A 104 -27.49 -18.04 -12.65
C ASN A 104 -26.77 -17.10 -13.60
N ASN A 105 -26.20 -16.02 -13.11
CA ASN A 105 -25.40 -15.12 -13.93
C ASN A 105 -24.18 -15.87 -14.48
N GLU A 106 -24.01 -15.86 -15.79
CA GLU A 106 -22.92 -16.60 -16.49
C GLU A 106 -21.53 -16.19 -16.03
N TYR A 107 -21.35 -14.95 -15.56
CA TYR A 107 -20.06 -14.44 -15.08
C TYR A 107 -19.74 -14.85 -13.64
N ASN A 108 -20.67 -15.44 -12.89
CA ASN A 108 -20.41 -15.94 -11.54
C ASN A 108 -19.27 -16.98 -11.50
N SER A 109 -19.29 -17.90 -12.47
CA SER A 109 -18.24 -18.93 -12.60
C SER A 109 -16.95 -18.43 -13.24
N GLN A 110 -16.90 -17.17 -13.68
CA GLN A 110 -15.74 -16.56 -14.34
C GLN A 110 -15.04 -15.54 -13.41
N LEU A 111 -15.49 -15.38 -12.18
CA LEU A 111 -14.87 -14.48 -11.22
C LEU A 111 -13.48 -14.99 -10.85
N CYS A 112 -12.46 -14.22 -11.21
CA CYS A 112 -11.06 -14.52 -10.96
C CYS A 112 -10.49 -13.58 -9.89
N GLU A 113 -9.97 -14.16 -8.79
CA GLU A 113 -9.24 -13.39 -7.78
C GLU A 113 -7.81 -13.12 -8.26
N LYS A 114 -7.43 -11.87 -8.32
CA LYS A 114 -6.07 -11.48 -8.69
C LYS A 114 -5.09 -11.79 -7.55
N ARG A 115 -3.83 -12.02 -7.89
CA ARG A 115 -2.78 -12.08 -6.88
C ARG A 115 -2.65 -10.75 -6.16
N ALA A 116 -2.31 -10.79 -4.88
CA ALA A 116 -1.95 -9.58 -4.15
C ALA A 116 -0.85 -8.82 -4.89
N ARG A 117 -1.02 -7.52 -5.03
CA ARG A 117 0.05 -6.67 -5.56
C ARG A 117 1.26 -6.74 -4.64
N PRO A 118 2.50 -6.60 -5.16
CA PRO A 118 3.71 -6.64 -4.36
C PRO A 118 3.88 -5.35 -3.54
N SER A 119 2.87 -5.02 -2.75
CA SER A 119 2.79 -3.80 -1.94
C SER A 119 2.10 -4.12 -0.63
N ALA A 120 2.54 -3.49 0.45
CA ALA A 120 1.86 -3.49 1.74
C ALA A 120 1.46 -2.06 2.09
N TYR A 121 0.25 -1.90 2.60
CA TYR A 121 -0.31 -0.60 2.98
C TYR A 121 -0.37 -0.49 4.49
N ALA A 122 -0.03 0.70 4.99
CA ALA A 122 -0.06 1.00 6.41
C ALA A 122 -0.61 2.40 6.69
N MET A 123 -1.09 2.59 7.90
CA MET A 123 -1.47 3.88 8.44
C MET A 123 -0.25 4.49 9.12
N HIS A 124 0.33 5.51 8.48
CA HIS A 124 1.45 6.28 9.00
C HIS A 124 0.90 7.44 9.82
N PHE A 125 1.12 7.41 11.13
CA PHE A 125 0.68 8.45 12.05
C PHE A 125 1.55 9.69 11.91
N ASN A 126 0.94 10.87 11.92
CA ASN A 126 1.68 12.13 11.99
C ASN A 126 1.95 12.50 13.45
N TYR A 127 3.19 12.43 13.85
CA TYR A 127 3.64 12.71 15.22
C TYR A 127 3.89 14.20 15.51
N GLN A 128 3.78 15.04 14.48
CA GLN A 128 3.92 16.50 14.59
C GLN A 128 2.86 17.21 13.74
N LYS A 129 1.61 16.98 14.11
CA LYS A 129 0.46 17.59 13.41
C LYS A 129 0.28 19.06 13.79
N ASN A 130 -0.08 19.86 12.79
CA ASN A 130 -0.48 21.25 12.95
C ASN A 130 -1.99 21.45 12.73
N ASN A 131 -2.51 22.53 13.31
CA ASN A 131 -3.79 23.10 12.96
C ASN A 131 -3.70 23.90 11.64
N ALA A 132 -4.85 24.27 11.07
CA ALA A 132 -4.90 25.03 9.81
C ALA A 132 -4.22 26.42 9.88
N ASP A 133 -4.08 26.98 11.08
CA ASP A 133 -3.38 28.25 11.32
C ASP A 133 -1.85 28.08 11.50
N GLY A 134 -1.35 26.85 11.37
CA GLY A 134 0.05 26.50 11.51
C GLY A 134 0.52 26.29 12.97
N THR A 135 -0.35 26.41 13.95
CA THR A 135 -0.02 26.08 15.35
C THR A 135 -0.04 24.58 15.57
N PRO A 136 0.79 24.02 16.50
CA PRO A 136 0.75 22.60 16.81
C PRO A 136 -0.62 22.14 17.33
N ASP A 137 -1.14 21.02 16.82
CA ASP A 137 -2.30 20.33 17.41
C ASP A 137 -1.84 19.52 18.63
N VAL A 138 -1.72 20.20 19.76
CA VAL A 138 -1.20 19.62 21.00
C VAL A 138 -2.04 18.43 21.48
N ASN A 139 -3.36 18.47 21.25
CA ASN A 139 -4.26 17.39 21.68
C ASN A 139 -3.98 16.09 20.93
N TRP A 140 -3.88 16.16 19.58
CA TRP A 140 -3.50 15.02 18.76
C TRP A 140 -2.07 14.57 19.05
N ASN A 141 -1.12 15.51 19.08
CA ASN A 141 0.31 15.18 19.22
C ASN A 141 0.60 14.46 20.56
N LYS A 142 -0.06 14.85 21.66
CA LYS A 142 0.00 14.13 22.94
C LYS A 142 -0.66 12.74 22.83
N ALA A 143 -1.85 12.67 22.23
CA ALA A 143 -2.57 11.41 22.12
C ALA A 143 -1.77 10.37 21.31
N ILE A 144 -1.24 10.75 20.13
CA ILE A 144 -0.52 9.81 19.27
C ILE A 144 0.86 9.43 19.83
N ALA A 145 1.45 10.21 20.71
CA ALA A 145 2.68 9.85 21.40
C ALA A 145 2.48 8.71 22.43
N ASN A 146 1.23 8.49 22.89
CA ASN A 146 0.91 7.44 23.86
C ASN A 146 0.79 6.06 23.21
N THR A 147 1.51 5.07 23.73
CA THR A 147 1.55 3.70 23.15
C THR A 147 0.21 2.99 23.27
N ALA A 148 -0.51 3.10 24.42
CA ALA A 148 -1.82 2.47 24.58
C ALA A 148 -2.85 3.06 23.59
N PHE A 149 -2.77 4.36 23.30
CA PHE A 149 -3.59 5.00 22.28
C PHE A 149 -3.30 4.44 20.87
N ARG A 150 -2.01 4.30 20.48
CA ARG A 150 -1.64 3.70 19.20
C ARG A 150 -2.04 2.22 19.11
N GLN A 151 -1.91 1.48 20.21
CA GLN A 151 -2.32 0.07 20.25
C GLN A 151 -3.82 -0.11 20.00
N CYS A 152 -4.67 0.87 20.36
CA CYS A 152 -6.08 0.81 20.01
C CYS A 152 -6.30 0.77 18.50
N PHE A 153 -5.49 1.46 17.70
CA PHE A 153 -5.57 1.38 16.22
C PHE A 153 -5.20 0.00 15.71
N TYR A 154 -4.04 -0.51 16.09
CA TYR A 154 -3.54 -1.78 15.59
C TYR A 154 -4.40 -2.97 16.03
N ARG A 155 -4.90 -2.96 17.28
CA ARG A 155 -5.65 -4.08 17.84
C ARG A 155 -7.15 -3.97 17.67
N GLY A 156 -7.70 -2.76 17.53
CA GLY A 156 -9.15 -2.53 17.60
C GLY A 156 -9.81 -2.03 16.32
N LEU A 157 -9.07 -1.42 15.39
CA LEU A 157 -9.66 -0.85 14.19
C LEU A 157 -10.11 -1.96 13.22
N ASN A 158 -11.41 -2.19 13.13
CA ASN A 158 -12.00 -3.15 12.21
C ASN A 158 -12.29 -2.50 10.86
N LEU A 159 -11.52 -2.85 9.84
CA LEU A 159 -11.63 -2.31 8.48
C LEU A 159 -12.39 -3.22 7.52
N LYS A 160 -13.07 -4.27 7.99
CA LYS A 160 -13.78 -5.23 7.14
C LYS A 160 -14.77 -4.55 6.18
N ALA A 161 -15.55 -3.59 6.67
CA ALA A 161 -16.50 -2.84 5.83
C ALA A 161 -15.79 -2.01 4.74
N TRP A 162 -14.61 -1.44 5.08
CA TRP A 162 -13.79 -0.70 4.14
C TRP A 162 -13.14 -1.63 3.09
N PHE A 163 -12.64 -2.80 3.50
CA PHE A 163 -12.11 -3.81 2.58
C PHE A 163 -13.17 -4.36 1.61
N SER A 164 -14.43 -4.44 2.04
CA SER A 164 -15.54 -4.91 1.20
C SER A 164 -15.77 -4.03 -0.04
N ARG A 165 -15.25 -2.80 -0.05
CA ARG A 165 -15.27 -1.93 -1.24
C ARG A 165 -14.34 -2.41 -2.33
N TYR A 166 -13.26 -3.07 -1.98
CA TYR A 166 -12.21 -3.53 -2.88
C TYR A 166 -12.33 -5.04 -3.15
N ASN A 167 -12.62 -5.81 -2.13
CA ASN A 167 -12.82 -7.25 -2.20
C ASN A 167 -14.13 -7.63 -1.50
N LYS A 168 -15.24 -7.61 -2.24
CA LYS A 168 -16.56 -7.89 -1.68
C LYS A 168 -16.76 -9.36 -1.32
N ILE A 169 -16.11 -10.25 -2.06
CA ILE A 169 -16.29 -11.71 -1.91
C ILE A 169 -15.55 -12.21 -0.67
N ASN A 170 -14.31 -11.77 -0.50
CA ASN A 170 -13.49 -12.16 0.64
C ASN A 170 -12.72 -10.96 1.23
N PRO A 171 -13.42 -10.01 1.90
CA PRO A 171 -12.80 -8.77 2.35
C PRO A 171 -11.65 -8.99 3.33
N LEU A 172 -11.69 -10.03 4.17
CA LEU A 172 -10.66 -10.30 5.16
C LEU A 172 -9.34 -10.79 4.57
N LYS A 173 -9.33 -11.27 3.32
CA LYS A 173 -8.08 -11.56 2.60
C LYS A 173 -7.21 -10.31 2.39
N CYS A 174 -7.83 -9.14 2.33
CA CYS A 174 -7.11 -7.87 2.21
C CYS A 174 -6.41 -7.46 3.49
N GLU A 175 -6.74 -8.02 4.66
CA GLU A 175 -6.15 -7.60 5.92
C GLU A 175 -4.66 -7.92 5.98
N ASN A 176 -3.86 -6.91 6.33
CA ASN A 176 -2.43 -7.04 6.55
C ASN A 176 -2.07 -6.64 7.99
N ASP A 177 -1.46 -7.56 8.71
CA ASP A 177 -1.01 -7.37 10.08
C ASP A 177 0.49 -7.08 10.20
N TYR A 178 1.23 -7.10 9.07
CA TYR A 178 2.67 -6.81 9.02
C TYR A 178 2.94 -5.49 8.33
N TYR A 179 4.03 -4.85 8.71
CA TYR A 179 4.50 -3.65 8.02
C TYR A 179 5.15 -3.99 6.68
N THR A 180 5.88 -5.09 6.61
CA THR A 180 6.40 -5.65 5.36
C THR A 180 5.31 -6.39 4.58
N MET A 181 5.61 -6.79 3.36
CA MET A 181 4.71 -7.58 2.55
C MET A 181 4.98 -9.08 2.69
N LYS A 182 3.91 -9.88 2.66
CA LYS A 182 4.01 -11.33 2.56
C LYS A 182 4.70 -11.73 1.25
N GLY A 183 5.61 -12.70 1.32
CA GLY A 183 6.38 -13.17 0.18
C GLY A 183 7.56 -12.25 -0.21
N LEU A 184 7.91 -11.28 0.63
CA LEU A 184 9.04 -10.37 0.40
C LEU A 184 10.36 -11.12 0.19
N CYS A 185 10.68 -12.03 1.09
CA CYS A 185 11.88 -12.85 1.01
C CYS A 185 11.73 -14.13 1.83
N TYR A 186 12.67 -15.06 1.62
CA TYR A 186 12.73 -16.36 2.26
C TYR A 186 14.12 -16.61 2.79
N ASN A 187 14.23 -17.23 3.94
CA ASN A 187 15.52 -17.63 4.50
C ASN A 187 16.13 -18.81 3.71
N THR A 188 17.32 -19.26 4.09
CA THR A 188 18.02 -20.37 3.39
C THR A 188 17.27 -21.71 3.48
N GLN A 189 16.33 -21.85 4.42
CA GLN A 189 15.48 -23.03 4.59
C GLN A 189 14.13 -22.91 3.89
N GLY A 190 13.89 -21.82 3.18
CA GLY A 190 12.63 -21.56 2.49
C GLY A 190 11.50 -21.06 3.41
N VAL A 191 11.81 -20.62 4.62
CA VAL A 191 10.83 -20.03 5.54
C VAL A 191 10.57 -18.58 5.12
N GLU A 192 9.30 -18.27 4.93
CA GLU A 192 8.85 -16.92 4.55
C GLU A 192 9.07 -15.92 5.70
N TYR A 193 9.49 -14.70 5.39
CA TYR A 193 9.94 -13.70 6.35
C TYR A 193 8.90 -13.32 7.40
N THR A 194 7.63 -13.11 7.01
CA THR A 194 6.60 -12.73 7.99
C THR A 194 6.30 -13.82 9.02
N THR A 195 6.64 -15.08 8.70
CA THR A 195 6.61 -16.20 9.67
C THR A 195 7.64 -16.00 10.79
N LEU A 196 8.82 -15.42 10.48
CA LEU A 196 9.83 -15.09 11.48
C LEU A 196 9.34 -13.96 12.39
N VAL A 197 8.69 -12.94 11.81
CA VAL A 197 8.07 -11.84 12.59
C VAL A 197 7.02 -12.40 13.56
N ALA A 198 6.15 -13.29 13.07
CA ALA A 198 5.16 -13.98 13.88
C ALA A 198 5.75 -14.66 15.11
N LYS A 199 6.82 -15.42 14.89
CA LYS A 199 7.54 -16.12 15.93
C LYS A 199 8.10 -15.16 16.98
N GLU A 200 8.70 -14.04 16.56
CA GLU A 200 9.21 -13.03 17.48
C GLU A 200 8.09 -12.37 18.30
N MET A 201 6.89 -12.22 17.74
CA MET A 201 5.70 -11.73 18.43
C MET A 201 5.03 -12.79 19.34
N GLY A 202 5.60 -13.99 19.44
CA GLY A 202 5.10 -15.06 20.31
C GLY A 202 3.95 -15.89 19.72
N PHE A 203 3.68 -15.81 18.43
CA PHE A 203 2.68 -16.63 17.75
C PHE A 203 3.28 -17.99 17.37
N ASP A 204 2.45 -19.03 17.43
CA ASP A 204 2.82 -20.38 17.03
C ASP A 204 2.91 -20.47 15.49
N ALA A 205 4.12 -20.38 14.97
CA ALA A 205 4.39 -20.40 13.53
C ALA A 205 3.95 -21.70 12.85
N GLU A 206 3.82 -22.83 13.57
CA GLU A 206 3.30 -24.09 13.01
C GLU A 206 1.79 -24.06 12.78
N LYS A 207 1.07 -23.23 13.53
CA LYS A 207 -0.37 -23.00 13.37
C LYS A 207 -0.69 -21.80 12.52
N TYR A 208 0.32 -21.08 12.10
CA TYR A 208 0.15 -19.90 11.28
C TYR A 208 -0.14 -20.25 9.84
N ASP A 209 -1.36 -20.01 9.42
CA ASP A 209 -1.80 -20.18 8.02
C ASP A 209 -1.60 -18.93 7.16
N GLY A 210 -1.00 -17.89 7.71
CA GLY A 210 -0.82 -16.60 7.05
C GLY A 210 -2.09 -15.76 6.94
N GLU A 211 -3.25 -16.29 7.30
CA GLU A 211 -4.54 -15.62 7.18
C GLU A 211 -5.18 -15.28 8.54
N THR A 212 -4.87 -16.04 9.61
CA THR A 212 -5.57 -15.92 10.90
C THR A 212 -4.74 -15.34 12.03
N MET A 213 -3.47 -15.06 11.81
CA MET A 213 -2.49 -14.95 12.86
C MET A 213 -2.65 -13.76 13.82
N ILE A 214 -2.87 -12.56 13.35
CA ILE A 214 -2.95 -11.37 14.22
C ILE A 214 -4.32 -10.68 14.10
N ARG A 215 -5.31 -11.37 13.59
CA ARG A 215 -6.65 -10.81 13.30
C ARG A 215 -7.45 -10.42 14.54
N LEU A 216 -6.80 -9.74 15.45
CA LEU A 216 -7.50 -9.06 16.53
C LEU A 216 -8.49 -8.02 15.99
N ARG A 217 -8.18 -7.40 14.86
CA ARG A 217 -9.03 -6.41 14.18
C ARG A 217 -10.25 -7.04 13.51
N ALA A 218 -10.07 -8.11 12.75
CA ALA A 218 -11.15 -8.75 12.00
C ALA A 218 -12.22 -9.32 12.92
N ASN A 219 -11.83 -9.73 14.12
CA ASN A 219 -12.73 -10.27 15.14
C ASN A 219 -13.22 -9.20 16.11
N GLY A 220 -12.92 -7.90 15.88
CA GLY A 220 -13.24 -6.83 16.79
C GLY A 220 -12.54 -7.05 18.13
N GLY A 221 -11.19 -7.03 18.13
CA GLY A 221 -10.42 -7.24 19.36
C GLY A 221 -10.89 -6.35 20.47
N ASP A 222 -11.10 -6.90 21.66
CA ASP A 222 -11.49 -6.13 22.83
C ASP A 222 -10.38 -5.18 23.25
N ILE A 223 -10.54 -3.90 22.94
CA ILE A 223 -9.62 -2.83 23.34
C ILE A 223 -10.06 -2.09 24.58
N SER A 224 -11.08 -2.56 25.30
CA SER A 224 -11.67 -1.84 26.46
C SER A 224 -10.62 -1.49 27.50
N ALA A 225 -9.70 -2.40 27.82
CA ALA A 225 -8.62 -2.15 28.78
C ALA A 225 -7.61 -1.12 28.25
N LEU A 226 -7.20 -1.23 26.96
CA LEU A 226 -6.28 -0.28 26.32
C LEU A 226 -6.89 1.11 26.20
N LYS A 227 -8.17 1.20 25.80
CA LYS A 227 -8.92 2.44 25.74
C LYS A 227 -8.98 3.13 27.10
N LYS A 228 -9.32 2.37 28.15
CA LYS A 228 -9.34 2.89 29.53
C LYS A 228 -7.97 3.41 29.94
N GLN A 229 -6.92 2.62 29.76
CA GLN A 229 -5.55 3.01 30.07
C GLN A 229 -5.15 4.30 29.34
N ALA A 230 -5.36 4.35 28.02
CA ALA A 230 -5.04 5.53 27.22
C ALA A 230 -5.81 6.77 27.71
N MET A 231 -7.10 6.63 28.01
CA MET A 231 -7.90 7.76 28.54
C MET A 231 -7.41 8.25 29.89
N GLU A 232 -7.02 7.36 30.79
CA GLU A 232 -6.48 7.72 32.12
C GLU A 232 -5.13 8.42 31.97
N GLU A 233 -4.18 7.86 31.25
CA GLU A 233 -2.84 8.42 31.04
C GLU A 233 -2.90 9.78 30.32
N LEU A 234 -3.69 9.89 29.27
CA LEU A 234 -3.80 11.09 28.45
C LEU A 234 -4.58 12.21 29.13
N SER A 235 -5.62 11.90 29.89
CA SER A 235 -6.34 12.89 30.68
C SER A 235 -5.43 13.51 31.75
N ALA A 236 -4.53 12.74 32.36
CA ALA A 236 -3.57 13.22 33.33
C ALA A 236 -2.60 14.28 32.79
N ILE A 237 -2.35 14.27 31.48
CA ILE A 237 -1.51 15.27 30.78
C ILE A 237 -2.33 16.31 30.01
N GLY A 238 -3.65 16.37 30.24
CA GLY A 238 -4.55 17.40 29.73
C GLY A 238 -5.06 17.18 28.31
N VAL A 239 -5.08 15.93 27.82
CA VAL A 239 -5.75 15.57 26.55
C VAL A 239 -7.27 15.57 26.79
N THR A 240 -7.99 16.15 25.83
CA THR A 240 -9.47 16.15 25.83
C THR A 240 -10.01 15.12 24.86
N PHE A 241 -11.09 14.44 25.25
CA PHE A 241 -11.77 13.43 24.45
C PHE A 241 -13.14 13.91 23.96
N PRO A 242 -13.62 13.45 22.78
CA PRO A 242 -12.90 12.55 21.87
C PRO A 242 -11.71 13.24 21.19
N VAL A 243 -10.63 12.48 20.98
CA VAL A 243 -9.49 12.96 20.17
C VAL A 243 -9.92 13.06 18.72
N LYS A 244 -9.70 14.23 18.09
CA LYS A 244 -10.03 14.45 16.68
C LYS A 244 -8.89 13.95 15.79
N ALA A 245 -9.15 12.93 14.98
CA ALA A 245 -8.27 12.46 13.92
C ALA A 245 -8.68 13.08 12.58
N THR A 246 -7.78 13.73 11.86
CA THR A 246 -8.07 14.39 10.57
C THR A 246 -7.50 13.57 9.42
N TYR A 247 -8.35 13.19 8.48
CA TYR A 247 -8.01 12.45 7.27
C TYR A 247 -8.36 13.25 6.02
N PHE A 248 -7.45 13.33 5.05
CA PHE A 248 -7.65 14.15 3.86
C PHE A 248 -7.81 13.29 2.61
N ILE A 249 -8.76 13.66 1.78
CA ILE A 249 -9.06 13.04 0.49
C ILE A 249 -9.12 14.08 -0.61
N ILE A 250 -8.93 13.65 -1.87
CA ILE A 250 -9.07 14.56 -3.00
C ILE A 250 -10.54 14.92 -3.23
N ALA A 251 -10.82 16.21 -3.37
CA ALA A 251 -12.19 16.73 -3.50
C ALA A 251 -12.91 16.27 -4.78
N SER A 252 -12.16 16.01 -5.86
CA SER A 252 -12.69 15.64 -7.17
C SER A 252 -13.12 14.17 -7.28
N SER A 253 -12.85 13.32 -6.27
CA SER A 253 -13.13 11.88 -6.31
C SER A 253 -14.34 11.51 -5.45
N THR A 254 -15.47 11.19 -6.07
CA THR A 254 -16.64 10.64 -5.38
C THR A 254 -16.34 9.31 -4.69
N SER A 255 -15.54 8.46 -5.32
CA SER A 255 -15.11 7.18 -4.73
C SER A 255 -14.29 7.39 -3.46
N ALA A 256 -13.43 8.42 -3.41
CA ALA A 256 -12.67 8.75 -2.20
C ALA A 256 -13.59 9.25 -1.07
N LEU A 257 -14.63 10.02 -1.40
CA LEU A 257 -15.65 10.48 -0.44
C LEU A 257 -16.44 9.30 0.15
N ASP A 258 -16.88 8.37 -0.70
CA ASP A 258 -17.61 7.19 -0.25
C ASP A 258 -16.72 6.31 0.66
N ASN A 259 -15.49 6.05 0.25
CA ASN A 259 -14.53 5.29 1.03
C ASN A 259 -14.23 5.95 2.39
N ALA A 260 -14.07 7.26 2.42
CA ALA A 260 -13.82 8.00 3.66
C ALA A 260 -15.05 7.96 4.60
N THR A 261 -16.26 7.95 4.04
CA THR A 261 -17.51 7.81 4.83
C THR A 261 -17.54 6.45 5.53
N ILE A 262 -17.19 5.37 4.83
CA ILE A 262 -17.11 4.03 5.40
C ILE A 262 -15.97 3.96 6.44
N LEU A 263 -14.81 4.54 6.14
CA LEU A 263 -13.70 4.60 7.09
C LEU A 263 -14.11 5.32 8.39
N LYS A 264 -14.88 6.42 8.27
CA LYS A 264 -15.41 7.13 9.44
C LYS A 264 -16.34 6.25 10.27
N GLN A 265 -17.19 5.44 9.62
CA GLN A 265 -18.03 4.46 10.31
C GLN A 265 -17.19 3.38 10.99
N CYS A 266 -16.14 2.85 10.33
CA CYS A 266 -15.22 1.89 10.94
C CYS A 266 -14.58 2.45 12.23
N PHE A 267 -14.21 3.75 12.24
CA PHE A 267 -13.68 4.41 13.44
C PHE A 267 -14.70 4.49 14.55
N SER A 268 -15.92 4.93 14.25
CA SER A 268 -17.02 5.02 15.23
C SER A 268 -17.35 3.65 15.84
N ASP A 269 -17.47 2.64 15.00
CA ASP A 269 -17.80 1.26 15.44
C ASP A 269 -16.68 0.64 16.28
N SER A 270 -15.40 0.91 15.92
CA SER A 270 -14.25 0.30 16.60
C SER A 270 -13.89 1.00 17.91
N PHE A 271 -13.98 2.33 17.94
CA PHE A 271 -13.45 3.13 19.04
C PHE A 271 -14.52 3.75 19.92
N GLY A 272 -15.74 3.95 19.39
CA GLY A 272 -16.77 4.77 20.00
C GLY A 272 -16.51 6.27 19.83
N ASP A 273 -17.59 7.04 19.73
CA ASP A 273 -17.53 8.50 19.50
C ASP A 273 -17.02 9.30 20.71
N ASP A 274 -16.84 8.65 21.85
CA ASP A 274 -16.29 9.20 23.08
C ASP A 274 -14.75 9.16 23.15
N PHE A 275 -14.09 8.39 22.29
CA PHE A 275 -12.64 8.18 22.32
C PHE A 275 -11.91 8.83 21.13
N ILE A 276 -12.22 8.42 19.91
CA ILE A 276 -11.61 8.97 18.68
C ILE A 276 -12.73 9.31 17.69
N LYS A 277 -12.66 10.52 17.13
CA LYS A 277 -13.59 10.95 16.09
C LYS A 277 -12.84 11.26 14.80
N LEU A 278 -13.17 10.56 13.72
CA LEU A 278 -12.58 10.83 12.39
C LEU A 278 -13.27 12.05 11.76
N ASP A 279 -12.46 13.06 11.44
CA ASP A 279 -12.84 14.24 10.66
C ASP A 279 -12.25 14.11 9.26
N VAL A 280 -13.11 14.07 8.24
CA VAL A 280 -12.70 13.97 6.84
C VAL A 280 -12.69 15.35 6.22
N GLN A 281 -11.54 15.74 5.67
CA GLN A 281 -11.34 17.00 4.97
C GLN A 281 -10.86 16.74 3.54
N THR A 282 -10.87 17.77 2.69
CA THR A 282 -10.51 17.64 1.27
C THR A 282 -9.34 18.54 0.91
N TYR A 283 -8.58 18.10 -0.10
CA TYR A 283 -7.63 18.93 -0.84
C TYR A 283 -8.01 18.94 -2.33
N VAL A 284 -7.49 19.91 -3.08
CA VAL A 284 -7.94 20.16 -4.46
C VAL A 284 -7.00 19.56 -5.50
N SER A 285 -5.68 19.77 -5.38
CA SER A 285 -4.72 19.37 -6.42
C SER A 285 -3.55 18.56 -5.90
N SER A 286 -2.92 18.97 -4.82
CA SER A 286 -1.68 18.35 -4.33
C SER A 286 -1.76 18.05 -2.84
N GLN A 287 -1.91 16.77 -2.52
CA GLN A 287 -1.85 16.33 -1.11
C GLN A 287 -0.53 16.75 -0.45
N THR A 288 0.58 16.70 -1.18
CA THR A 288 1.88 17.10 -0.65
C THR A 288 1.89 18.55 -0.23
N GLN A 289 1.48 19.46 -1.11
CA GLN A 289 1.56 20.90 -0.85
C GLN A 289 0.47 21.40 0.10
N GLU A 290 -0.76 20.88 -0.05
CA GLU A 290 -1.92 21.37 0.68
C GLU A 290 -2.06 20.72 2.06
N VAL A 291 -1.52 19.52 2.26
CA VAL A 291 -1.78 18.72 3.46
C VAL A 291 -0.49 18.30 4.18
N ARG A 292 0.43 17.60 3.47
CA ARG A 292 1.61 17.01 4.12
C ARG A 292 2.68 18.02 4.50
N THR A 293 2.99 18.96 3.61
CA THR A 293 3.97 20.03 3.90
C THR A 293 3.55 20.91 5.08
N PRO A 294 2.28 21.37 5.17
CA PRO A 294 1.80 22.05 6.37
C PRO A 294 1.44 21.12 7.55
N GLN A 295 1.58 19.79 7.39
CA GLN A 295 1.39 18.78 8.46
C GLN A 295 -0.02 18.74 9.06
N LEU A 296 -1.06 18.88 8.23
CA LEU A 296 -2.45 18.99 8.69
C LEU A 296 -3.12 17.64 8.98
N GLN A 297 -2.66 16.54 8.38
CA GLN A 297 -3.23 15.21 8.56
C GLN A 297 -2.86 14.62 9.93
N SER A 298 -3.77 13.84 10.49
CA SER A 298 -3.46 12.99 11.65
C SER A 298 -2.75 11.71 11.26
N PHE A 299 -3.09 11.17 10.08
CA PHE A 299 -2.44 10.01 9.50
C PHE A 299 -2.63 10.00 7.97
N VAL A 300 -1.84 9.17 7.32
CA VAL A 300 -1.98 8.82 5.89
C VAL A 300 -2.01 7.30 5.78
N ILE A 301 -2.94 6.75 5.00
CA ILE A 301 -2.87 5.35 4.58
C ILE A 301 -2.12 5.32 3.24
N ASN A 302 -0.93 4.74 3.23
CA ASN A 302 -0.09 4.65 2.05
C ASN A 302 0.62 3.31 2.00
N GLY A 303 0.98 2.88 0.79
CA GLY A 303 1.65 1.62 0.55
C GLY A 303 3.08 1.80 0.06
N TRP A 304 3.90 0.80 0.33
CA TRP A 304 5.22 0.65 -0.24
C TRP A 304 5.25 -0.59 -1.12
N SER A 305 5.80 -0.46 -2.31
CA SER A 305 6.10 -1.58 -3.20
C SER A 305 7.58 -1.88 -3.11
N ALA A 306 7.92 -3.13 -2.86
CA ALA A 306 9.31 -3.52 -2.69
C ALA A 306 10.16 -3.23 -3.93
N ASP A 307 11.29 -2.56 -3.76
CA ASP A 307 12.30 -2.34 -4.80
C ASP A 307 13.21 -3.57 -4.96
N PHE A 308 13.40 -4.31 -3.87
CA PHE A 308 14.20 -5.54 -3.79
C PHE A 308 13.77 -6.40 -2.60
N GLY A 309 14.14 -7.69 -2.64
CA GLY A 309 13.73 -8.70 -1.66
C GLY A 309 14.55 -8.71 -0.39
N ASP A 310 14.48 -7.65 0.39
CA ASP A 310 15.10 -7.54 1.70
C ASP A 310 14.24 -6.67 2.62
N PRO A 311 14.06 -7.04 3.90
CA PRO A 311 13.21 -6.30 4.84
C PRO A 311 13.63 -4.84 5.04
N VAL A 312 14.90 -4.49 4.85
CA VAL A 312 15.37 -3.10 4.97
C VAL A 312 14.64 -2.15 4.03
N ASN A 313 14.15 -2.67 2.88
CA ASN A 313 13.43 -1.84 1.91
C ASN A 313 12.14 -1.25 2.48
N PHE A 314 11.50 -1.95 3.41
CA PHE A 314 10.35 -1.46 4.18
C PHE A 314 10.79 -0.78 5.48
N LEU A 315 11.54 -1.51 6.31
CA LEU A 315 11.84 -1.10 7.67
C LEU A 315 12.72 0.15 7.73
N GLY A 316 13.61 0.35 6.77
CA GLY A 316 14.44 1.55 6.67
C GLY A 316 13.65 2.84 6.44
N GLN A 317 12.39 2.76 5.98
CA GLN A 317 11.58 3.95 5.67
C GLN A 317 11.10 4.72 6.90
N GLU A 318 11.05 4.08 8.07
CA GLU A 318 10.60 4.67 9.34
C GLU A 318 11.74 4.93 10.33
N THR A 319 13.01 4.70 9.93
CA THR A 319 14.18 4.95 10.80
C THR A 319 14.44 6.43 11.01
N LEU A 320 15.09 6.75 12.11
CA LEU A 320 15.66 8.07 12.38
C LEU A 320 17.08 8.18 11.79
N HIS A 321 17.56 9.42 11.62
CA HIS A 321 18.95 9.75 11.25
C HIS A 321 19.39 9.28 9.84
N ASP A 322 18.45 8.80 9.03
CA ASP A 322 18.67 8.48 7.62
C ASP A 322 17.89 9.47 6.75
N ASP A 323 18.59 10.34 6.03
CA ASP A 323 18.00 11.34 5.13
C ASP A 323 17.17 10.69 3.98
N ASN A 324 17.37 9.39 3.71
CA ASN A 324 16.63 8.63 2.72
C ASN A 324 15.39 7.92 3.30
N ALA A 325 15.18 7.95 4.60
CA ALA A 325 14.01 7.38 5.25
C ALA A 325 12.75 8.16 4.88
N PHE A 326 12.02 7.67 3.87
CA PHE A 326 10.95 8.42 3.24
C PHE A 326 9.77 8.70 4.17
N TYR A 327 9.32 7.71 4.91
CA TYR A 327 8.12 7.87 5.75
C TYR A 327 8.37 8.70 7.00
N SER A 328 9.55 8.56 7.63
CA SER A 328 9.91 9.35 8.80
C SER A 328 9.99 10.86 8.52
N HIS A 329 10.35 11.24 7.28
CA HIS A 329 10.44 12.64 6.87
C HIS A 329 9.14 13.21 6.29
N TYR A 330 8.37 12.40 5.54
CA TYR A 330 7.29 12.94 4.69
C TYR A 330 5.88 12.55 5.11
N TYR A 331 5.73 11.57 6.01
CA TYR A 331 4.41 11.12 6.47
C TYR A 331 4.27 11.16 7.98
N SER A 332 5.17 10.52 8.72
CA SER A 332 5.10 10.49 10.19
C SER A 332 5.68 11.75 10.84
N ASN A 333 6.53 12.48 10.12
CA ASN A 333 7.26 13.66 10.62
C ASN A 333 8.09 13.36 11.88
N ILE A 334 8.39 12.10 12.19
CA ILE A 334 9.14 11.73 13.38
C ILE A 334 10.57 12.24 13.33
N ALA A 335 11.18 12.35 12.15
CA ALA A 335 12.48 12.96 11.97
C ALA A 335 12.51 14.42 12.45
N ARG A 336 11.41 15.17 12.26
CA ARG A 336 11.26 16.54 12.76
C ARG A 336 11.03 16.59 14.27
N VAL A 337 10.28 15.62 14.80
CA VAL A 337 10.13 15.49 16.27
C VAL A 337 11.49 15.29 16.91
N ALA A 338 12.36 14.48 16.30
CA ALA A 338 13.70 14.20 16.81
C ALA A 338 14.59 15.45 16.92
N GLU A 339 14.36 16.49 16.09
CA GLU A 339 15.11 17.75 16.18
C GLU A 339 14.82 18.54 17.48
N ALA A 340 13.57 18.48 17.97
CA ALA A 340 13.15 19.22 19.16
C ALA A 340 11.93 18.53 19.83
N PRO A 341 12.11 17.36 20.46
CA PRO A 341 11.00 16.62 21.07
C PRO A 341 10.43 17.35 22.28
N ALA A 342 9.10 17.36 22.42
CA ALA A 342 8.45 17.82 23.63
C ALA A 342 8.54 16.74 24.73
N ASP A 343 8.41 17.14 26.01
CA ASP A 343 8.51 16.22 27.14
C ASP A 343 7.59 15.00 27.04
N TYR A 344 6.37 15.18 26.52
CA TYR A 344 5.39 14.09 26.33
C TYR A 344 5.74 13.14 25.17
N GLN A 345 6.74 13.46 24.35
CA GLN A 345 7.21 12.62 23.23
C GLN A 345 8.44 11.79 23.59
N LYS A 346 8.93 11.87 24.82
CA LYS A 346 10.17 11.21 25.22
C LYS A 346 10.09 9.69 25.00
N ASP A 347 9.06 9.03 25.51
CA ASP A 347 8.90 7.57 25.38
C ASP A 347 8.71 7.15 23.90
N LEU A 348 8.06 7.99 23.09
CA LEU A 348 7.94 7.80 21.66
C LEU A 348 9.31 7.88 20.98
N MET A 349 10.13 8.87 21.33
CA MET A 349 11.47 9.02 20.79
C MET A 349 12.38 7.85 21.19
N ASP A 350 12.35 7.46 22.48
CA ASP A 350 13.10 6.30 22.96
C ASP A 350 12.71 5.01 22.17
N ALA A 351 11.41 4.87 21.82
CA ALA A 351 10.95 3.74 20.99
C ALA A 351 11.44 3.81 19.54
N PHE A 352 11.45 4.99 18.91
CA PHE A 352 11.98 5.14 17.54
C PHE A 352 13.49 4.99 17.48
N GLU A 353 14.25 5.45 18.49
CA GLU A 353 15.70 5.22 18.60
C GLU A 353 16.00 3.72 18.73
N GLN A 354 15.30 3.02 19.61
CA GLN A 354 15.48 1.57 19.77
C GLN A 354 15.12 0.82 18.49
N TYR A 355 14.06 1.20 17.80
CA TYR A 355 13.69 0.64 16.50
C TYR A 355 14.80 0.88 15.46
N THR A 356 15.30 2.11 15.37
CA THR A 356 16.37 2.49 14.45
C THR A 356 17.64 1.66 14.71
N ASP A 357 18.01 1.49 15.97
CA ASP A 357 19.16 0.67 16.36
C ASP A 357 18.99 -0.79 15.93
N LEU A 358 17.79 -1.36 16.12
CA LEU A 358 17.48 -2.74 15.68
C LEU A 358 17.59 -2.90 14.16
N VAL A 359 17.03 -1.95 13.39
CA VAL A 359 17.12 -1.96 11.92
C VAL A 359 18.57 -1.83 11.46
N ASN A 360 19.33 -0.91 12.04
CA ASN A 360 20.74 -0.69 11.69
C ASN A 360 21.60 -1.91 12.04
N ALA A 361 21.37 -2.53 13.20
CA ALA A 361 22.07 -3.76 13.60
C ALA A 361 21.77 -4.92 12.64
N ALA A 362 20.52 -5.10 12.24
CA ALA A 362 20.13 -6.10 11.25
C ALA A 362 20.74 -5.82 9.87
N ASN A 363 20.75 -4.55 9.44
CA ASN A 363 21.32 -4.15 8.16
C ASN A 363 22.84 -4.34 8.08
N ALA A 364 23.53 -4.30 9.20
CA ALA A 364 24.97 -4.58 9.28
C ALA A 364 25.34 -6.05 9.04
N ILE A 365 24.38 -6.97 9.13
CA ILE A 365 24.61 -8.41 8.89
C ILE A 365 24.57 -8.65 7.37
N VAL A 366 25.72 -8.84 6.72
CA VAL A 366 25.82 -8.97 5.26
C VAL A 366 26.17 -10.38 4.77
N ASN A 367 26.68 -11.25 5.62
CA ASN A 367 27.20 -12.56 5.22
C ASN A 367 26.38 -13.75 5.74
N ASP A 368 25.29 -13.51 6.45
CA ASP A 368 24.41 -14.52 7.03
C ASP A 368 22.96 -14.10 6.84
N THR A 369 22.32 -14.66 5.82
CA THR A 369 20.95 -14.32 5.46
C THR A 369 19.95 -14.69 6.55
N ASP A 370 20.14 -15.84 7.21
CA ASP A 370 19.22 -16.31 8.24
C ASP A 370 19.30 -15.41 9.48
N ALA A 371 20.52 -15.14 9.96
CA ALA A 371 20.73 -14.22 11.07
C ALA A 371 20.25 -12.78 10.74
N ARG A 372 20.42 -12.33 9.50
CA ARG A 372 19.92 -11.04 9.03
C ARG A 372 18.41 -10.96 9.12
N TYR A 373 17.70 -11.95 8.60
CA TYR A 373 16.23 -11.94 8.59
C TYR A 373 15.63 -12.14 9.99
N GLU A 374 16.26 -12.93 10.85
CA GLU A 374 15.88 -13.02 12.27
C GLU A 374 16.06 -11.68 13.00
N ALA A 375 17.14 -10.96 12.72
CA ALA A 375 17.37 -9.64 13.31
C ALA A 375 16.34 -8.59 12.80
N PHE A 376 16.02 -8.60 11.52
CA PHE A 376 14.94 -7.76 10.99
C PHE A 376 13.57 -8.14 11.53
N ALA A 377 13.28 -9.43 11.72
CA ALA A 377 12.02 -9.87 12.31
C ALA A 377 11.84 -9.32 13.74
N LYS A 378 12.91 -9.24 14.52
CA LYS A 378 12.91 -8.58 15.86
C LYS A 378 12.61 -7.07 15.74
N ALA A 379 13.22 -6.41 14.75
CA ALA A 379 12.97 -4.99 14.51
C ALA A 379 11.49 -4.73 14.11
N GLU A 380 10.92 -5.56 13.22
CA GLU A 380 9.53 -5.43 12.83
C GLU A 380 8.57 -5.78 13.97
N ALA A 381 8.84 -6.85 14.73
CA ALA A 381 8.05 -7.18 15.92
C ALA A 381 8.03 -6.01 16.91
N TYR A 382 9.19 -5.38 17.15
CA TYR A 382 9.29 -4.21 18.02
C TYR A 382 8.46 -3.02 17.48
N LEU A 383 8.53 -2.75 16.17
CA LEU A 383 7.71 -1.71 15.51
C LEU A 383 6.21 -1.96 15.70
N LEU A 384 5.77 -3.20 15.54
CA LEU A 384 4.36 -3.60 15.66
C LEU A 384 3.88 -3.58 17.12
N GLU A 385 4.70 -4.02 18.07
CA GLU A 385 4.37 -4.00 19.50
C GLU A 385 4.23 -2.58 20.05
N ASN A 386 5.08 -1.66 19.58
CA ASN A 386 5.00 -0.24 19.93
C ASN A 386 4.05 0.55 19.02
N VAL A 387 3.54 -0.08 17.98
CA VAL A 387 2.66 0.50 16.96
C VAL A 387 3.23 1.83 16.44
N LEU A 388 4.49 1.83 16.04
CA LEU A 388 5.14 3.00 15.44
C LEU A 388 4.54 3.33 14.07
N VAL A 389 3.97 2.32 13.43
CA VAL A 389 3.12 2.38 12.24
C VAL A 389 2.03 1.31 12.39
N SER A 390 0.86 1.50 11.80
CA SER A 390 -0.21 0.48 11.86
C SER A 390 -0.46 -0.10 10.48
N PRO A 391 -0.04 -1.35 10.19
CA PRO A 391 -0.39 -2.05 8.96
C PRO A 391 -1.89 -2.06 8.71
N THR A 392 -2.32 -2.09 7.47
CA THR A 392 -3.74 -2.05 7.12
C THR A 392 -4.16 -3.14 6.15
N TYR A 393 -3.67 -3.13 4.91
CA TYR A 393 -4.18 -4.07 3.91
C TYR A 393 -3.18 -4.42 2.81
N TYR A 394 -3.48 -5.51 2.11
CA TYR A 394 -2.97 -5.85 0.79
C TYR A 394 -4.00 -5.49 -0.28
N ASP A 395 -3.55 -5.04 -1.44
CA ASP A 395 -4.41 -4.80 -2.58
C ASP A 395 -4.67 -6.11 -3.34
N ILE A 396 -5.83 -6.70 -3.10
CA ILE A 396 -6.32 -7.91 -3.76
C ILE A 396 -7.64 -7.58 -4.43
N ALA A 397 -7.63 -7.57 -5.76
CA ALA A 397 -8.81 -7.25 -6.57
C ALA A 397 -9.41 -8.52 -7.20
N TRP A 398 -10.60 -8.38 -7.75
CA TRP A 398 -11.27 -9.36 -8.60
C TRP A 398 -11.32 -8.88 -10.03
N SER A 399 -11.30 -9.80 -10.97
CA SER A 399 -11.35 -9.52 -12.40
C SER A 399 -12.24 -10.52 -13.14
N LEU A 400 -12.62 -10.14 -14.35
CA LEU A 400 -13.01 -11.06 -15.41
C LEU A 400 -11.89 -11.03 -16.43
N THR A 401 -11.36 -12.18 -16.83
CA THR A 401 -10.16 -12.24 -17.66
C THR A 401 -10.10 -13.47 -18.57
N HIS A 402 -9.63 -13.24 -19.80
CA HIS A 402 -9.22 -14.27 -20.75
C HIS A 402 -7.69 -14.46 -20.77
N ALA A 403 -6.96 -13.80 -19.86
CA ALA A 403 -5.53 -13.98 -19.66
C ALA A 403 -5.27 -14.66 -18.32
N ASN A 404 -4.50 -15.75 -18.31
CA ASN A 404 -4.12 -16.45 -17.10
C ASN A 404 -3.30 -15.56 -16.18
N GLU A 405 -3.85 -15.19 -15.02
CA GLU A 405 -3.20 -14.31 -14.05
C GLU A 405 -1.84 -14.86 -13.59
N TYR A 406 -1.72 -16.17 -13.45
CA TYR A 406 -0.49 -16.83 -13.01
C TYR A 406 0.57 -16.95 -14.12
N SER A 407 0.19 -16.78 -15.39
CA SER A 407 1.13 -16.71 -16.51
C SER A 407 1.75 -15.32 -16.69
N LYS A 408 1.15 -14.29 -16.08
CA LYS A 408 1.67 -12.93 -16.08
C LYS A 408 2.87 -12.80 -15.15
N ILE A 409 4.02 -13.35 -15.58
CA ILE A 409 5.25 -13.25 -14.80
C ILE A 409 5.77 -11.82 -14.91
N ASN A 410 5.60 -11.10 -13.83
CA ASN A 410 6.13 -9.76 -13.65
C ASN A 410 7.38 -9.82 -12.76
N ALA A 411 8.27 -8.83 -12.90
CA ALA A 411 9.31 -8.66 -11.89
C ALA A 411 8.64 -8.43 -10.53
N MET A 412 9.04 -9.19 -9.53
CA MET A 412 8.50 -9.05 -8.18
C MET A 412 8.86 -7.71 -7.57
N TYR A 413 10.01 -7.16 -7.95
CA TYR A 413 10.55 -5.92 -7.40
C TYR A 413 10.88 -4.92 -8.47
N GLY A 414 10.88 -3.65 -8.11
CA GLY A 414 11.47 -2.56 -8.89
C GLY A 414 10.73 -2.15 -10.15
N GLY A 415 9.47 -2.50 -10.31
CA GLY A 415 8.65 -1.99 -11.40
C GLY A 415 8.03 -3.02 -12.32
N CYS A 416 7.21 -2.54 -13.22
CA CYS A 416 6.40 -3.34 -14.10
C CYS A 416 7.20 -3.88 -15.27
N ASN A 417 7.13 -5.17 -15.50
CA ASN A 417 7.74 -5.86 -16.62
C ASN A 417 6.66 -6.37 -17.56
N TYR A 418 6.16 -5.48 -18.42
CA TYR A 418 5.12 -5.84 -19.39
C TYR A 418 5.72 -6.30 -20.72
N LYS A 419 6.59 -7.32 -20.67
CA LYS A 419 7.05 -7.97 -21.92
C LYS A 419 6.01 -8.91 -22.48
N ALA A 420 4.98 -9.24 -21.70
CA ALA A 420 3.92 -10.21 -22.04
C ALA A 420 4.44 -11.58 -22.54
N VAL A 421 5.68 -11.95 -22.16
CA VAL A 421 6.44 -13.08 -22.71
C VAL A 421 5.76 -14.41 -22.47
N ASN A 422 5.20 -14.58 -21.27
CA ASN A 422 4.62 -15.85 -20.83
C ASN A 422 3.10 -15.80 -20.70
N TRP A 423 2.48 -14.71 -21.16
CA TRP A 423 1.04 -14.59 -21.02
C TRP A 423 0.32 -15.68 -21.82
N GLU A 424 -0.56 -16.38 -21.14
CA GLU A 424 -1.45 -17.37 -21.72
C GLU A 424 -2.84 -16.76 -21.81
N THR A 425 -3.44 -16.87 -22.99
CA THR A 425 -4.80 -16.40 -23.24
C THR A 425 -5.68 -17.55 -23.70
N SER A 426 -6.98 -17.45 -23.46
CA SER A 426 -7.97 -18.46 -23.84
C SER A 426 -9.26 -17.80 -24.32
N GLU A 427 -10.00 -18.49 -25.20
CA GLU A 427 -11.37 -18.13 -25.53
C GLU A 427 -12.32 -18.27 -24.33
N GLU A 428 -12.00 -19.19 -23.41
CA GLU A 428 -12.70 -19.35 -22.15
C GLU A 428 -12.07 -18.46 -21.09
N ALA A 429 -12.89 -17.90 -20.18
CA ALA A 429 -12.41 -17.10 -19.09
C ALA A 429 -11.63 -17.95 -18.07
N TYR A 430 -10.58 -17.37 -17.49
CA TYR A 430 -9.87 -17.95 -16.34
C TYR A 430 -10.59 -17.59 -15.02
N THR A 431 -10.48 -18.49 -14.06
CA THR A 431 -11.14 -18.38 -12.72
C THR A 431 -10.13 -18.49 -11.59
#